data_6a6cd8244572ea842fbbe2d2ab239ff3
#
_entry.id   6a6cd8244572ea842fbbe2d2ab239ff3
#
_cell.length_a   1.000
_cell.length_b   1.000
_cell.length_c   1.000
_cell.angle_alpha   90.00
_cell.angle_beta   90.00
_cell.angle_gamma   90.00
#
_symmetry.space_group_name_H-M   'P 1'
#
loop_
_entity.id
_entity.type
_entity.pdbx_description
1 polymer ?
#
loop_
_entity_poly.entity_id
_entity_poly.type
_entity_poly.pdbx_seq_one_letter_code
_entity_poly.pdbx_strand_id
1 'polypeptide(L)'
;MARRKQVLCWCVLALLLAGWLYIAWNVPYTHDDWDWGLPEGLERWLSGTLNNRYAGTFFVLAMTRSQLVKTAVMGGCMFLISLLLGRLAGRGQPDRAFSVTVVTAALLFTTPMDSWQQSLGWVSAFANFVVAAVFLLLVLLLWQRSFSAPLSRVQGTKLGAALFFLCLAAQLFAEHLTLILLCASLVCAGWALWKKTARLPILCSLAGCLLGAVLMFHNPLYGELAASGQAVDGVRNLVAEPGQGLFTAALKRFFGEVLPWLFECFPGAAALASAGCLWRLIRRRTPWFLTIPAGLWMAYYCAQNWLYLNQLHLWGEWTYPWPLLRGPGAAIQLALMAAVLLTAREKSRPTWLLLLAAAVGLLAPFALLRDSGARCAFLSAVVLMVLGASLLFDLPWSPLLQGAALVGLAAGLVFHLHAYAAIGRSEAIRQDQMAQAVAQGADQVVLPTEGWAYCYCWQRNPSQMRADYFRQFYGLPADMELVFLPRGSSELWPEVPEAMWAGAVYLPPTES
;
A
#
# COMPACT_ATOMS: atom_id res chain seq x y z
N MET A 1 -9.71 -8.31 36.98
CA MET A 1 -10.18 -7.72 35.69
C MET A 1 -9.04 -7.35 34.75
N ALA A 2 -8.00 -6.62 35.17
CA ALA A 2 -6.89 -6.20 34.28
C ALA A 2 -6.19 -7.34 33.56
N ARG A 3 -5.84 -8.44 34.24
CA ARG A 3 -5.17 -9.61 33.64
C ARG A 3 -5.99 -10.28 32.54
N ARG A 4 -7.31 -10.44 32.75
CA ARG A 4 -8.20 -11.04 31.73
C ARG A 4 -8.28 -10.17 30.46
N LYS A 5 -8.39 -8.84 30.63
CA LYS A 5 -8.37 -7.89 29.51
C LYS A 5 -7.06 -7.96 28.73
N GLN A 6 -5.93 -8.04 29.44
CA GLN A 6 -4.62 -8.15 28.81
C GLN A 6 -4.45 -9.45 28.01
N VAL A 7 -4.90 -10.59 28.56
CA VAL A 7 -4.89 -11.88 27.84
C VAL A 7 -5.73 -11.79 26.59
N LEU A 8 -6.94 -11.23 26.66
CA LEU A 8 -7.81 -11.05 25.48
C LEU A 8 -7.13 -10.20 24.40
N CYS A 9 -6.49 -9.09 24.79
CA CYS A 9 -5.74 -8.26 23.82
C CYS A 9 -4.63 -9.07 23.12
N TRP A 10 -3.87 -9.88 23.84
CA TRP A 10 -2.84 -10.73 23.27
C TRP A 10 -3.42 -11.81 22.35
N CYS A 11 -4.55 -12.42 22.71
CA CYS A 11 -5.24 -13.38 21.85
C CYS A 11 -5.68 -12.73 20.53
N VAL A 12 -6.27 -11.54 20.57
CA VAL A 12 -6.68 -10.81 19.35
C VAL A 12 -5.47 -10.50 18.47
N LEU A 13 -4.37 -10.01 19.05
CA LEU A 13 -3.15 -9.71 18.30
C LEU A 13 -2.52 -10.97 17.70
N ALA A 14 -2.51 -12.08 18.44
CA ALA A 14 -1.99 -13.36 17.94
C ALA A 14 -2.84 -13.91 16.78
N LEU A 15 -4.18 -13.84 16.88
CA LEU A 15 -5.09 -14.22 15.81
C LEU A 15 -4.93 -13.34 14.57
N LEU A 16 -4.75 -12.03 14.77
CA LEU A 16 -4.50 -11.10 13.68
C LEU A 16 -3.20 -11.42 12.95
N LEU A 17 -2.11 -11.67 13.69
CA LEU A 17 -0.83 -12.07 13.12
C LEU A 17 -0.95 -13.41 12.36
N ALA A 18 -1.57 -14.41 12.97
CA ALA A 18 -1.79 -15.71 12.34
C ALA A 18 -2.59 -15.58 11.03
N GLY A 19 -3.63 -14.76 11.04
CA GLY A 19 -4.44 -14.48 9.85
C GLY A 19 -3.63 -13.80 8.74
N TRP A 20 -2.82 -12.79 9.05
CA TRP A 20 -1.96 -12.17 8.06
C TRP A 20 -0.88 -13.11 7.52
N LEU A 21 -0.31 -13.98 8.36
CA LEU A 21 0.64 -15.01 7.91
C LEU A 21 -0.04 -16.03 6.99
N TYR A 22 -1.27 -16.44 7.29
CA TYR A 22 -2.04 -17.34 6.43
C TYR A 22 -2.37 -16.70 5.07
N ILE A 23 -2.82 -15.45 5.04
CA ILE A 23 -3.05 -14.69 3.81
C ILE A 23 -1.75 -14.62 2.99
N ALA A 24 -0.65 -14.20 3.62
CA ALA A 24 0.65 -14.06 2.98
C ALA A 24 1.20 -15.39 2.41
N TRP A 25 0.95 -16.50 3.11
CA TRP A 25 1.32 -17.83 2.61
C TRP A 25 0.63 -18.14 1.28
N ASN A 26 -0.64 -17.79 1.15
CA ASN A 26 -1.47 -18.07 -0.01
C ASN A 26 -1.44 -16.98 -1.11
N VAL A 27 -0.65 -15.91 -0.96
CA VAL A 27 -0.41 -14.97 -2.07
C VAL A 27 0.45 -15.68 -3.13
N PRO A 28 -0.04 -15.83 -4.38
CA PRO A 28 0.74 -16.43 -5.46
C PRO A 28 1.85 -15.50 -5.95
N TYR A 29 2.83 -16.04 -6.65
CA TYR A 29 3.77 -15.25 -7.44
C TYR A 29 3.14 -14.87 -8.77
N THR A 30 3.27 -13.59 -9.13
CA THR A 30 2.55 -13.03 -10.28
C THR A 30 3.39 -12.00 -11.02
N HIS A 31 3.12 -11.82 -12.30
CA HIS A 31 3.68 -10.78 -13.14
C HIS A 31 5.22 -10.74 -13.10
N ASP A 32 5.83 -9.65 -12.61
CA ASP A 32 7.28 -9.48 -12.51
C ASP A 32 7.93 -10.22 -11.32
N ASP A 33 7.14 -10.88 -10.46
CA ASP A 33 7.69 -11.75 -9.44
C ASP A 33 8.47 -12.92 -10.05
N TRP A 34 8.06 -13.38 -11.24
CA TRP A 34 8.71 -14.50 -11.94
C TRP A 34 10.12 -14.13 -12.40
N ASP A 35 10.28 -12.99 -13.09
CA ASP A 35 11.59 -12.57 -13.60
C ASP A 35 12.53 -12.12 -12.45
N TRP A 36 12.01 -11.50 -11.39
CA TRP A 36 12.79 -11.23 -10.18
C TRP A 36 13.21 -12.48 -9.43
N GLY A 37 12.45 -13.57 -9.49
CA GLY A 37 12.76 -14.86 -8.89
C GLY A 37 13.92 -15.58 -9.54
N LEU A 38 14.24 -15.28 -10.80
CA LEU A 38 15.31 -15.89 -11.59
C LEU A 38 16.70 -15.31 -11.25
N PRO A 39 17.80 -15.98 -11.67
CA PRO A 39 19.18 -15.48 -11.49
C PRO A 39 19.38 -14.08 -12.08
N GLU A 40 18.80 -13.80 -13.24
CA GLU A 40 18.88 -12.51 -13.95
C GLU A 40 18.30 -11.35 -13.12
N GLY A 41 17.30 -11.63 -12.29
CA GLY A 41 16.78 -10.64 -11.34
C GLY A 41 17.83 -10.17 -10.33
N LEU A 42 18.66 -11.10 -9.83
CA LEU A 42 19.78 -10.77 -8.94
C LEU A 42 20.88 -9.98 -9.67
N GLU A 43 21.22 -10.38 -10.88
CA GLU A 43 22.23 -9.69 -11.71
C GLU A 43 21.80 -8.25 -12.01
N ARG A 44 20.54 -8.04 -12.39
CA ARG A 44 19.96 -6.69 -12.61
C ARG A 44 19.99 -5.82 -11.36
N TRP A 45 19.77 -6.40 -10.17
CA TRP A 45 19.85 -5.67 -8.92
C TRP A 45 21.28 -5.26 -8.58
N LEU A 46 22.26 -6.17 -8.76
CA LEU A 46 23.66 -5.90 -8.48
C LEU A 46 24.28 -4.88 -9.47
N SER A 47 23.87 -4.92 -10.74
CA SER A 47 24.33 -3.99 -11.76
C SER A 47 23.69 -2.61 -11.68
N GLY A 48 22.55 -2.46 -10.97
CA GLY A 48 21.81 -1.21 -10.87
C GLY A 48 21.22 -0.70 -12.19
N THR A 49 21.02 -1.60 -13.17
CA THR A 49 20.64 -1.25 -14.56
C THR A 49 19.20 -0.76 -14.71
N LEU A 50 18.29 -1.09 -13.77
CA LEU A 50 16.88 -0.73 -13.89
C LEU A 50 16.49 0.50 -13.08
N ASN A 51 16.75 0.49 -11.78
CA ASN A 51 16.44 1.59 -10.88
C ASN A 51 17.18 1.40 -9.55
N ASN A 52 17.27 2.47 -8.75
CA ASN A 52 17.98 2.44 -7.47
C ASN A 52 17.07 2.14 -6.27
N ARG A 53 15.97 1.40 -6.46
CA ARG A 53 15.11 0.92 -5.37
C ARG A 53 15.75 -0.28 -4.63
N TYR A 54 17.01 -0.09 -4.21
CA TYR A 54 17.80 -1.19 -3.65
C TYR A 54 17.14 -1.91 -2.49
N ALA A 55 16.49 -1.19 -1.55
CA ALA A 55 15.81 -1.81 -0.43
C ALA A 55 14.54 -2.56 -0.88
N GLY A 56 13.71 -1.94 -1.73
CA GLY A 56 12.52 -2.58 -2.27
C GLY A 56 12.85 -3.85 -3.05
N THR A 57 13.80 -3.77 -3.97
CA THR A 57 14.24 -4.89 -4.79
C THR A 57 14.90 -6.00 -3.96
N PHE A 58 15.66 -5.67 -2.90
CA PHE A 58 16.18 -6.66 -1.96
C PHE A 58 15.05 -7.52 -1.36
N PHE A 59 13.95 -6.89 -0.92
CA PHE A 59 12.80 -7.63 -0.40
C PHE A 59 12.09 -8.44 -1.49
N VAL A 60 11.98 -7.92 -2.73
CA VAL A 60 11.44 -8.70 -3.86
C VAL A 60 12.27 -9.98 -4.05
N LEU A 61 13.60 -9.84 -4.20
CA LEU A 61 14.52 -10.96 -4.39
C LEU A 61 14.45 -11.99 -3.27
N ALA A 62 14.38 -11.54 -2.02
CA ALA A 62 14.29 -12.43 -0.86
C ALA A 62 12.94 -13.19 -0.82
N MET A 63 11.84 -12.49 -1.10
CA MET A 63 10.50 -13.07 -1.06
C MET A 63 10.21 -14.00 -2.24
N THR A 64 10.74 -13.71 -3.44
CA THR A 64 10.52 -14.56 -4.62
C THR A 64 11.34 -15.84 -4.60
N ARG A 65 12.39 -15.92 -3.76
CA ARG A 65 13.25 -17.12 -3.60
C ARG A 65 12.87 -17.98 -2.39
N SER A 66 12.00 -17.51 -1.50
CA SER A 66 11.64 -18.26 -0.30
C SER A 66 10.20 -17.96 0.14
N GLN A 67 9.36 -18.98 0.07
CA GLN A 67 7.97 -18.94 0.55
C GLN A 67 7.88 -18.54 2.03
N LEU A 68 8.82 -19.03 2.87
CA LEU A 68 8.87 -18.67 4.30
C LEU A 68 9.20 -17.20 4.50
N VAL A 69 10.20 -16.67 3.75
CA VAL A 69 10.56 -15.24 3.80
C VAL A 69 9.40 -14.39 3.30
N LYS A 70 8.76 -14.76 2.18
CA LYS A 70 7.56 -14.08 1.68
C LYS A 70 6.48 -13.99 2.76
N THR A 71 6.15 -15.11 3.37
CA THR A 71 5.12 -15.21 4.41
C THR A 71 5.46 -14.34 5.62
N ALA A 72 6.69 -14.44 6.12
CA ALA A 72 7.14 -13.68 7.28
C ALA A 72 7.15 -12.16 7.01
N VAL A 73 7.66 -11.74 5.84
CA VAL A 73 7.72 -10.33 5.46
C VAL A 73 6.33 -9.77 5.22
N MET A 74 5.51 -10.40 4.38
CA MET A 74 4.18 -9.88 4.04
C MET A 74 3.26 -9.88 5.27
N GLY A 75 3.11 -11.02 5.94
CA GLY A 75 2.26 -11.14 7.12
C GLY A 75 2.76 -10.28 8.29
N GLY A 76 4.07 -10.27 8.53
CA GLY A 76 4.70 -9.45 9.56
C GLY A 76 4.55 -7.95 9.31
N CYS A 77 4.74 -7.47 8.08
CA CYS A 77 4.58 -6.04 7.75
C CYS A 77 3.13 -5.58 7.93
N MET A 78 2.13 -6.35 7.49
CA MET A 78 0.72 -5.99 7.68
C MET A 78 0.34 -5.89 9.16
N PHE A 79 0.80 -6.83 9.95
CA PHE A 79 0.64 -6.78 11.41
C PHE A 79 1.35 -5.56 12.02
N LEU A 80 2.61 -5.33 11.64
CA LEU A 80 3.41 -4.21 12.15
C LEU A 80 2.83 -2.85 11.78
N ILE A 81 2.28 -2.66 10.57
CA ILE A 81 1.61 -1.41 10.18
C ILE A 81 0.51 -1.07 11.17
N SER A 82 -0.40 -2.00 11.44
CA SER A 82 -1.50 -1.77 12.40
C SER A 82 -0.98 -1.50 13.81
N LEU A 83 0.03 -2.24 14.26
CA LEU A 83 0.63 -2.07 15.59
C LEU A 83 1.36 -0.73 15.74
N LEU A 84 2.11 -0.31 14.73
CA LEU A 84 2.84 0.97 14.73
C LEU A 84 1.88 2.16 14.67
N LEU A 85 0.79 2.07 13.88
CA LEU A 85 -0.28 3.05 13.87
C LEU A 85 -0.91 3.18 15.28
N GLY A 86 -1.20 2.05 15.91
CA GLY A 86 -1.68 2.02 17.30
C GLY A 86 -0.71 2.70 18.27
N ARG A 87 0.58 2.43 18.17
CA ARG A 87 1.61 3.03 19.04
C ARG A 87 1.77 4.53 18.81
N LEU A 88 1.80 4.98 17.56
CA LEU A 88 1.89 6.40 17.21
C LEU A 88 0.71 7.19 17.75
N ALA A 89 -0.51 6.70 17.52
CA ALA A 89 -1.73 7.38 17.95
C ALA A 89 -2.04 7.19 19.46
N GLY A 90 -1.60 6.10 20.06
CA GLY A 90 -1.81 5.78 21.47
C GLY A 90 -1.02 6.65 22.44
N ARG A 91 0.08 7.28 21.98
CA ARG A 91 0.93 8.19 22.79
C ARG A 91 1.25 7.64 24.19
N GLY A 92 1.61 6.35 24.27
CA GLY A 92 1.95 5.69 25.53
C GLY A 92 0.76 5.14 26.34
N GLN A 93 -0.48 5.24 25.85
CA GLN A 93 -1.68 4.65 26.46
C GLN A 93 -1.98 3.27 25.85
N PRO A 94 -1.76 2.14 26.56
CA PRO A 94 -1.86 0.79 25.97
C PRO A 94 -3.26 0.47 25.44
N ASP A 95 -4.31 0.81 26.17
CA ASP A 95 -5.69 0.52 25.79
C ASP A 95 -6.08 1.24 24.50
N ARG A 96 -5.62 2.47 24.33
CA ARG A 96 -5.85 3.25 23.13
C ARG A 96 -5.01 2.71 21.95
N ALA A 97 -3.76 2.37 22.20
CA ALA A 97 -2.91 1.76 21.19
C ALA A 97 -3.55 0.48 20.65
N PHE A 98 -4.08 -0.37 21.51
CA PHE A 98 -4.81 -1.57 21.11
C PHE A 98 -6.06 -1.23 20.29
N SER A 99 -6.91 -0.31 20.75
CA SER A 99 -8.13 0.08 20.02
C SER A 99 -7.82 0.62 18.61
N VAL A 100 -6.79 1.47 18.49
CA VAL A 100 -6.35 1.98 17.18
C VAL A 100 -5.77 0.86 16.33
N THR A 101 -5.00 -0.07 16.88
CA THR A 101 -4.49 -1.24 16.15
C THR A 101 -5.63 -2.06 15.55
N VAL A 102 -6.67 -2.34 16.33
CA VAL A 102 -7.85 -3.09 15.88
C VAL A 102 -8.60 -2.35 14.78
N VAL A 103 -8.86 -1.05 14.97
CA VAL A 103 -9.57 -0.23 13.97
C VAL A 103 -8.78 -0.15 12.66
N THR A 104 -7.48 0.14 12.72
CA THR A 104 -6.67 0.26 11.51
C THR A 104 -6.52 -1.07 10.79
N ALA A 105 -6.41 -2.19 11.51
CA ALA A 105 -6.44 -3.52 10.91
C ALA A 105 -7.79 -3.82 10.23
N ALA A 106 -8.92 -3.50 10.89
CA ALA A 106 -10.24 -3.66 10.29
C ALA A 106 -10.39 -2.82 9.00
N LEU A 107 -9.90 -1.58 9.02
CA LEU A 107 -9.97 -0.68 7.87
C LEU A 107 -9.05 -1.12 6.71
N LEU A 108 -7.93 -1.78 6.98
CA LEU A 108 -7.10 -2.38 5.93
C LEU A 108 -7.86 -3.50 5.19
N PHE A 109 -8.70 -4.27 5.88
CA PHE A 109 -9.55 -5.28 5.24
C PHE A 109 -10.70 -4.70 4.39
N THR A 110 -10.99 -3.40 4.48
CA THR A 110 -11.97 -2.73 3.59
C THR A 110 -11.35 -2.24 2.28
N THR A 111 -10.07 -2.53 2.03
CA THR A 111 -9.39 -2.14 0.80
C THR A 111 -10.09 -2.76 -0.41
N PRO A 112 -10.47 -1.95 -1.43
CA PRO A 112 -11.12 -2.45 -2.65
C PRO A 112 -10.24 -3.45 -3.40
N MET A 113 -10.88 -4.38 -4.13
CA MET A 113 -10.19 -5.44 -4.86
C MET A 113 -9.08 -4.92 -5.77
N ASP A 114 -9.34 -3.87 -6.55
CA ASP A 114 -8.35 -3.29 -7.46
C ASP A 114 -7.11 -2.74 -6.72
N SER A 115 -7.31 -2.06 -5.60
CA SER A 115 -6.21 -1.56 -4.76
C SER A 115 -5.49 -2.69 -4.02
N TRP A 116 -6.24 -3.70 -3.58
CA TRP A 116 -5.68 -4.86 -2.91
C TRP A 116 -4.76 -5.67 -3.83
N GLN A 117 -5.24 -6.05 -5.02
CA GLN A 117 -4.46 -6.81 -5.99
C GLN A 117 -3.17 -6.09 -6.39
N GLN A 118 -3.21 -4.76 -6.56
CA GLN A 118 -2.06 -3.96 -6.95
C GLN A 118 -1.06 -3.71 -5.80
N SER A 119 -1.41 -3.93 -4.53
CA SER A 119 -0.56 -3.63 -3.38
C SER A 119 -0.31 -4.82 -2.48
N LEU A 120 -1.37 -5.43 -1.95
CA LEU A 120 -1.29 -6.51 -0.95
C LEU A 120 -1.26 -7.90 -1.59
N GLY A 121 -1.81 -8.04 -2.80
CA GLY A 121 -1.90 -9.28 -3.56
C GLY A 121 -0.79 -9.49 -4.60
N TRP A 122 0.29 -8.72 -4.57
CA TRP A 122 1.40 -8.76 -5.51
C TRP A 122 2.73 -8.54 -4.78
N VAL A 123 3.65 -9.52 -4.83
CA VAL A 123 4.87 -9.54 -4.01
C VAL A 123 5.79 -8.36 -4.33
N SER A 124 6.02 -8.05 -5.60
CA SER A 124 6.91 -6.96 -6.01
C SER A 124 6.38 -5.58 -5.62
N ALA A 125 5.07 -5.35 -5.75
CA ALA A 125 4.45 -4.11 -5.29
C ALA A 125 4.45 -4.02 -3.76
N PHE A 126 4.15 -5.12 -3.08
CA PHE A 126 4.19 -5.19 -1.62
C PHE A 126 5.56 -4.77 -1.08
N ALA A 127 6.65 -5.28 -1.66
CA ALA A 127 8.01 -4.95 -1.26
C ALA A 127 8.28 -3.44 -1.36
N ASN A 128 7.89 -2.81 -2.46
CA ASN A 128 8.21 -1.41 -2.74
C ASN A 128 7.31 -0.41 -1.99
N PHE A 129 6.06 -0.76 -1.67
CA PHE A 129 5.09 0.18 -1.10
C PHE A 129 4.66 -0.18 0.33
N VAL A 130 4.43 -1.47 0.61
CA VAL A 130 3.91 -1.89 1.92
C VAL A 130 5.04 -2.05 2.94
N VAL A 131 6.16 -2.67 2.55
CA VAL A 131 7.35 -2.73 3.41
C VAL A 131 7.87 -1.31 3.69
N ALA A 132 7.90 -0.44 2.67
CA ALA A 132 8.26 0.97 2.82
C ALA A 132 7.42 1.70 3.89
N ALA A 133 6.13 1.38 4.01
CA ALA A 133 5.25 1.96 5.03
C ALA A 133 5.68 1.60 6.46
N VAL A 134 6.21 0.40 6.68
CA VAL A 134 6.76 0.02 8.00
C VAL A 134 7.96 0.92 8.34
N PHE A 135 8.87 1.14 7.39
CA PHE A 135 10.02 2.03 7.60
C PHE A 135 9.56 3.48 7.85
N LEU A 136 8.62 3.99 7.08
CA LEU A 136 8.03 5.31 7.30
C LEU A 136 7.42 5.44 8.70
N LEU A 137 6.61 4.49 9.14
CA LEU A 137 6.00 4.50 10.47
C LEU A 137 7.03 4.42 11.61
N LEU A 138 8.09 3.66 11.42
CA LEU A 138 9.22 3.62 12.37
C LEU A 138 9.94 4.97 12.44
N VAL A 139 10.20 5.62 11.30
CA VAL A 139 10.77 6.98 11.26
C VAL A 139 9.87 7.94 12.03
N LEU A 140 8.56 7.95 11.76
CA LEU A 140 7.60 8.80 12.45
C LEU A 140 7.57 8.54 13.96
N LEU A 141 7.64 7.28 14.39
CA LEU A 141 7.68 6.90 15.80
C LEU A 141 8.96 7.40 16.48
N LEU A 142 10.11 7.27 15.82
CA LEU A 142 11.39 7.75 16.35
C LEU A 142 11.47 9.29 16.35
N TRP A 143 10.90 9.98 15.36
CA TRP A 143 10.73 11.43 15.40
C TRP A 143 9.83 11.86 16.55
N GLN A 144 8.66 11.21 16.71
CA GLN A 144 7.78 11.48 17.84
C GLN A 144 8.52 11.34 19.17
N ARG A 145 9.29 10.26 19.34
CA ARG A 145 10.09 10.04 20.55
C ARG A 145 11.16 11.12 20.74
N SER A 146 11.81 11.57 19.67
CA SER A 146 12.85 12.61 19.71
C SER A 146 12.32 13.94 20.24
N PHE A 147 11.07 14.29 19.89
CA PHE A 147 10.43 15.55 20.32
C PHE A 147 9.64 15.45 21.62
N SER A 148 9.38 14.23 22.14
CA SER A 148 8.48 14.05 23.29
C SER A 148 9.13 14.35 24.64
N ALA A 149 10.45 14.17 24.78
CA ALA A 149 11.17 14.40 26.04
C ALA A 149 12.63 14.78 25.79
N PRO A 150 13.26 15.49 26.74
CA PRO A 150 14.70 15.72 26.71
C PRO A 150 15.47 14.37 26.69
N LEU A 151 16.42 14.25 25.78
CA LEU A 151 17.24 13.05 25.63
C LEU A 151 18.59 13.24 26.31
N SER A 152 19.07 12.23 27.05
CA SER A 152 20.47 12.19 27.45
C SER A 152 21.37 12.09 26.23
N ARG A 153 22.66 12.46 26.35
CA ARG A 153 23.64 12.39 25.24
C ARG A 153 23.68 10.99 24.62
N VAL A 154 23.71 9.93 25.44
CA VAL A 154 23.76 8.54 25.01
C VAL A 154 22.47 8.15 24.26
N GLN A 155 21.30 8.53 24.80
CA GLN A 155 20.02 8.27 24.12
C GLN A 155 19.93 9.01 22.79
N GLY A 156 20.35 10.27 22.76
CA GLY A 156 20.40 11.08 21.54
C GLY A 156 21.29 10.46 20.45
N THR A 157 22.48 9.95 20.82
CA THR A 157 23.38 9.28 19.88
C THR A 157 22.79 7.98 19.35
N LYS A 158 22.26 7.10 20.22
CA LYS A 158 21.62 5.83 19.80
C LYS A 158 20.42 6.09 18.86
N LEU A 159 19.59 7.05 19.22
CA LEU A 159 18.43 7.43 18.42
C LEU A 159 18.83 8.06 17.09
N GLY A 160 19.89 8.89 17.09
CA GLY A 160 20.46 9.48 15.89
C GLY A 160 20.99 8.42 14.93
N ALA A 161 21.77 7.46 15.42
CA ALA A 161 22.26 6.35 14.60
C ALA A 161 21.09 5.52 14.01
N ALA A 162 20.10 5.18 14.83
CA ALA A 162 18.92 4.44 14.37
C ALA A 162 18.16 5.22 13.28
N LEU A 163 17.94 6.51 13.45
CA LEU A 163 17.29 7.37 12.47
C LEU A 163 18.12 7.54 11.19
N PHE A 164 19.43 7.65 11.29
CA PHE A 164 20.30 7.72 10.10
C PHE A 164 20.13 6.51 9.19
N PHE A 165 20.32 5.30 9.75
CA PHE A 165 20.22 4.07 8.96
C PHE A 165 18.79 3.76 8.50
N LEU A 166 17.79 4.04 9.34
CA LEU A 166 16.39 3.83 8.98
C LEU A 166 15.93 4.78 7.86
N CYS A 167 16.31 6.06 7.93
CA CYS A 167 16.02 7.03 6.88
C CYS A 167 16.75 6.70 5.59
N LEU A 168 18.04 6.32 5.67
CA LEU A 168 18.80 5.87 4.52
C LEU A 168 18.10 4.69 3.82
N ALA A 169 17.72 3.65 4.57
CA ALA A 169 17.02 2.51 4.01
C ALA A 169 15.64 2.88 3.44
N ALA A 170 14.86 3.72 4.15
CA ALA A 170 13.55 4.16 3.69
C ALA A 170 13.58 4.90 2.34
N GLN A 171 14.66 5.65 2.08
CA GLN A 171 14.87 6.35 0.82
C GLN A 171 15.01 5.41 -0.38
N LEU A 172 15.45 4.17 -0.17
CA LEU A 172 15.78 3.22 -1.24
C LEU A 172 14.62 2.27 -1.60
N PHE A 173 13.37 2.63 -1.24
CA PHE A 173 12.17 1.86 -1.62
C PHE A 173 11.46 2.45 -2.84
N ALA A 174 11.15 3.76 -2.82
CA ALA A 174 10.35 4.39 -3.86
C ALA A 174 10.62 5.91 -3.93
N GLU A 175 10.67 6.45 -5.12
CA GLU A 175 11.06 7.84 -5.42
C GLU A 175 10.19 8.87 -4.71
N HIS A 176 8.86 8.66 -4.68
CA HIS A 176 7.92 9.57 -4.02
C HIS A 176 8.09 9.60 -2.49
N LEU A 177 8.44 8.45 -1.87
CA LEU A 177 8.81 8.40 -0.46
C LEU A 177 10.10 9.18 -0.22
N THR A 178 11.09 9.02 -1.11
CA THR A 178 12.37 9.73 -1.04
C THR A 178 12.16 11.24 -1.01
N LEU A 179 11.37 11.78 -1.93
CA LEU A 179 11.10 13.22 -2.00
C LEU A 179 10.40 13.73 -0.73
N ILE A 180 9.35 13.07 -0.30
CA ILE A 180 8.55 13.53 0.85
C ILE A 180 9.29 13.36 2.17
N LEU A 181 10.01 12.27 2.35
CA LEU A 181 10.76 12.05 3.59
C LEU A 181 11.94 13.03 3.70
N LEU A 182 12.58 13.40 2.56
CA LEU A 182 13.59 14.44 2.52
C LEU A 182 13.00 15.81 2.90
N CYS A 183 11.89 16.22 2.27
CA CYS A 183 11.20 17.46 2.62
C CYS A 183 10.78 17.50 4.09
N ALA A 184 10.19 16.41 4.60
CA ALA A 184 9.77 16.31 5.99
C ALA A 184 10.97 16.37 6.96
N SER A 185 12.09 15.73 6.62
CA SER A 185 13.31 15.79 7.43
C SER A 185 13.94 17.19 7.46
N LEU A 186 13.89 17.93 6.35
CA LEU A 186 14.30 19.34 6.31
C LEU A 186 13.45 20.23 7.23
N VAL A 187 12.11 20.06 7.17
CA VAL A 187 11.18 20.77 8.06
C VAL A 187 11.46 20.44 9.53
N CYS A 188 11.62 19.13 9.85
CA CYS A 188 11.96 18.70 11.20
C CYS A 188 13.30 19.24 11.68
N ALA A 189 14.31 19.28 10.81
CA ALA A 189 15.64 19.84 11.13
C ALA A 189 15.57 21.35 11.41
N GLY A 190 14.90 22.11 10.55
CA GLY A 190 14.64 23.54 10.77
C GLY A 190 13.93 23.80 12.10
N TRP A 191 12.89 23.01 12.42
CA TRP A 191 12.18 23.09 13.69
C TRP A 191 13.06 22.74 14.89
N ALA A 192 13.85 21.66 14.81
CA ALA A 192 14.75 21.21 15.86
C ALA A 192 15.86 22.24 16.15
N LEU A 193 16.38 22.89 15.12
CA LEU A 193 17.39 23.97 15.23
C LEU A 193 16.76 25.21 15.87
N TRP A 194 15.59 25.63 15.40
CA TRP A 194 14.87 26.79 15.93
C TRP A 194 14.49 26.63 17.40
N LYS A 195 13.88 25.50 17.76
CA LYS A 195 13.45 25.17 19.14
C LYS A 195 14.61 24.71 20.03
N LYS A 196 15.79 24.52 19.49
CA LYS A 196 16.97 24.01 20.22
C LYS A 196 16.73 22.65 20.91
N THR A 197 15.90 21.78 20.31
CA THR A 197 15.50 20.46 20.85
C THR A 197 15.79 19.34 19.85
N ALA A 198 16.12 18.14 20.34
CA ALA A 198 16.30 16.92 19.54
C ALA A 198 17.27 17.07 18.34
N ARG A 199 18.21 18.03 18.38
CA ARG A 199 19.07 18.38 17.23
C ARG A 199 19.82 17.19 16.66
N LEU A 200 20.56 16.44 17.50
CA LEU A 200 21.42 15.37 17.03
C LEU A 200 20.62 14.27 16.30
N PRO A 201 19.56 13.67 16.87
CA PRO A 201 18.81 12.64 16.16
C PRO A 201 18.17 13.14 14.86
N ILE A 202 17.66 14.38 14.85
CA ILE A 202 17.00 14.92 13.65
C ILE A 202 18.01 15.29 12.55
N LEU A 203 19.19 15.81 12.90
CA LEU A 203 20.25 16.06 11.90
C LEU A 203 20.82 14.75 11.35
N CYS A 204 20.95 13.70 12.15
CA CYS A 204 21.28 12.35 11.67
C CYS A 204 20.20 11.81 10.72
N SER A 205 18.92 12.00 11.03
CA SER A 205 17.81 11.67 10.12
C SER A 205 17.93 12.38 8.78
N LEU A 206 18.19 13.70 8.80
CA LEU A 206 18.40 14.48 7.58
C LEU A 206 19.60 13.98 6.78
N ALA A 207 20.73 13.67 7.44
CA ALA A 207 21.92 13.14 6.78
C ALA A 207 21.62 11.79 6.10
N GLY A 208 20.88 10.89 6.76
CA GLY A 208 20.42 9.63 6.16
C GLY A 208 19.49 9.85 4.96
N CYS A 209 18.56 10.81 5.05
CA CYS A 209 17.70 11.19 3.94
C CYS A 209 18.47 11.76 2.75
N LEU A 210 19.43 12.66 2.99
CA LEU A 210 20.26 13.25 1.93
C LEU A 210 21.08 12.19 1.21
N LEU A 211 21.78 11.34 1.95
CA LEU A 211 22.58 10.27 1.36
C LEU A 211 21.70 9.29 0.56
N GLY A 212 20.56 8.89 1.11
CA GLY A 212 19.62 8.00 0.43
C GLY A 212 19.01 8.63 -0.83
N ALA A 213 18.70 9.93 -0.81
CA ALA A 213 18.21 10.65 -1.99
C ALA A 213 19.27 10.72 -3.10
N VAL A 214 20.54 10.97 -2.75
CA VAL A 214 21.65 10.92 -3.71
C VAL A 214 21.75 9.53 -4.33
N LEU A 215 21.73 8.47 -3.52
CA LEU A 215 21.77 7.08 -4.01
C LEU A 215 20.57 6.74 -4.90
N MET A 216 19.35 7.18 -4.53
CA MET A 216 18.14 6.92 -5.31
C MET A 216 18.21 7.60 -6.69
N PHE A 217 18.59 8.88 -6.76
CA PHE A 217 18.52 9.68 -8.00
C PHE A 217 19.82 9.73 -8.80
N HIS A 218 20.87 9.03 -8.37
CA HIS A 218 22.13 8.94 -9.14
C HIS A 218 22.00 8.08 -10.42
N ASN A 219 20.92 7.33 -10.58
CA ASN A 219 20.73 6.47 -11.74
C ASN A 219 20.55 7.27 -13.04
N PRO A 220 21.27 6.94 -14.14
CA PRO A 220 21.13 7.61 -15.43
C PRO A 220 19.71 7.66 -15.98
N LEU A 221 18.88 6.66 -15.64
CA LEU A 221 17.46 6.57 -16.01
C LEU A 221 16.68 7.88 -15.76
N TYR A 222 16.96 8.57 -14.65
CA TYR A 222 16.26 9.82 -14.34
C TYR A 222 16.73 10.98 -15.22
N GLY A 223 18.01 10.99 -15.64
CA GLY A 223 18.53 11.92 -16.61
C GLY A 223 17.91 11.72 -17.99
N GLU A 224 17.79 10.48 -18.44
CA GLU A 224 17.16 10.12 -19.70
C GLU A 224 15.67 10.46 -19.72
N LEU A 225 14.94 10.16 -18.65
CA LEU A 225 13.53 10.54 -18.51
C LEU A 225 13.36 12.08 -18.58
N ALA A 226 14.26 12.83 -17.94
CA ALA A 226 14.20 14.28 -17.98
C ALA A 226 14.55 14.86 -19.38
N ALA A 227 15.42 14.20 -20.13
CA ALA A 227 15.86 14.65 -21.45
C ALA A 227 14.90 14.25 -22.58
N SER A 228 14.37 13.03 -22.56
CA SER A 228 13.57 12.44 -23.65
C SER A 228 12.07 12.37 -23.36
N GLY A 229 11.67 12.50 -22.09
CA GLY A 229 10.31 12.25 -21.64
C GLY A 229 9.92 10.77 -21.55
N GLN A 230 10.83 9.87 -21.91
CA GLN A 230 10.66 8.42 -21.87
C GLN A 230 11.87 7.77 -21.23
N ALA A 231 11.65 6.80 -20.36
CA ALA A 231 12.74 6.01 -19.80
C ALA A 231 13.02 4.78 -20.67
N VAL A 232 14.28 4.33 -20.67
CA VAL A 232 14.76 3.14 -21.40
C VAL A 232 13.99 1.87 -21.01
N ASP A 233 13.48 1.81 -19.79
CA ASP A 233 12.66 0.68 -19.31
C ASP A 233 11.25 0.64 -19.96
N GLY A 234 10.87 1.63 -20.76
CA GLY A 234 9.57 1.72 -21.43
C GLY A 234 8.37 1.88 -20.49
N VAL A 235 8.61 1.84 -19.17
CA VAL A 235 7.56 1.83 -18.13
C VAL A 235 7.32 3.22 -17.56
N ARG A 236 8.36 4.08 -17.51
CA ARG A 236 8.25 5.42 -16.97
C ARG A 236 8.13 6.45 -18.08
N ASN A 237 6.89 6.74 -18.46
CA ASN A 237 6.60 7.77 -19.48
C ASN A 237 6.03 9.01 -18.80
N LEU A 238 6.45 10.20 -19.25
CA LEU A 238 5.83 11.45 -18.83
C LEU A 238 4.40 11.55 -19.36
N VAL A 239 3.55 12.22 -18.60
CA VAL A 239 2.11 12.37 -18.91
C VAL A 239 1.84 13.23 -20.14
N ALA A 240 2.76 14.14 -20.50
CA ALA A 240 2.58 15.04 -21.63
C ALA A 240 2.71 14.27 -22.97
N GLU A 241 1.74 14.49 -23.86
CA GLU A 241 1.81 14.04 -25.25
C GLU A 241 2.59 15.05 -26.09
N PRO A 242 3.10 14.65 -27.29
CA PRO A 242 3.77 15.57 -28.19
C PRO A 242 2.90 16.81 -28.46
N GLY A 243 3.46 18.00 -28.21
CA GLY A 243 2.75 19.28 -28.37
C GLY A 243 1.94 19.74 -27.16
N GLN A 244 1.83 18.95 -26.10
CA GLN A 244 1.16 19.32 -24.85
C GLN A 244 2.17 19.84 -23.82
N GLY A 245 1.84 20.96 -23.15
CA GLY A 245 2.65 21.46 -22.03
C GLY A 245 2.61 20.52 -20.82
N LEU A 246 3.78 20.06 -20.34
CA LEU A 246 3.90 19.12 -19.22
C LEU A 246 3.14 19.60 -17.96
N PHE A 247 3.23 20.89 -17.63
CA PHE A 247 2.54 21.43 -16.46
C PHE A 247 1.01 21.30 -16.57
N THR A 248 0.45 21.60 -17.74
CA THR A 248 -1.00 21.52 -17.99
C THR A 248 -1.47 20.05 -17.94
N ALA A 249 -0.71 19.13 -18.55
CA ALA A 249 -1.00 17.70 -18.52
C ALA A 249 -0.94 17.16 -17.08
N ALA A 250 0.10 17.51 -16.33
CA ALA A 250 0.28 17.11 -14.93
C ALA A 250 -0.85 17.65 -14.04
N LEU A 251 -1.25 18.91 -14.21
CA LEU A 251 -2.33 19.52 -13.43
C LEU A 251 -3.67 18.83 -13.70
N LYS A 252 -3.99 18.59 -14.98
CA LYS A 252 -5.19 17.84 -15.38
C LYS A 252 -5.20 16.44 -14.77
N ARG A 253 -4.08 15.71 -14.85
CA ARG A 253 -3.96 14.39 -14.27
C ARG A 253 -4.02 14.41 -12.76
N PHE A 254 -3.37 15.38 -12.11
CA PHE A 254 -3.41 15.51 -10.64
C PHE A 254 -4.85 15.61 -10.12
N PHE A 255 -5.63 16.55 -10.66
CA PHE A 255 -7.01 16.73 -10.20
C PHE A 255 -7.98 15.67 -10.71
N GLY A 256 -7.77 15.14 -11.91
CA GLY A 256 -8.67 14.15 -12.52
C GLY A 256 -8.47 12.71 -12.01
N GLU A 257 -7.24 12.33 -11.70
CA GLU A 257 -6.89 10.95 -11.36
C GLU A 257 -6.17 10.81 -10.03
N VAL A 258 -5.04 11.54 -9.84
CA VAL A 258 -4.10 11.29 -8.75
C VAL A 258 -4.65 11.76 -7.39
N LEU A 259 -5.28 12.92 -7.32
CA LEU A 259 -5.91 13.41 -6.10
C LEU A 259 -7.06 12.51 -5.63
N PRO A 260 -7.95 12.02 -6.50
CA PRO A 260 -8.92 10.99 -6.14
C PRO A 260 -8.34 9.76 -5.47
N TRP A 261 -7.16 9.27 -5.90
CA TRP A 261 -6.52 8.09 -5.29
C TRP A 261 -6.32 8.21 -3.78
N LEU A 262 -6.14 9.44 -3.27
CA LEU A 262 -5.98 9.70 -1.83
C LEU A 262 -7.17 9.16 -1.01
N PHE A 263 -8.36 9.16 -1.59
CA PHE A 263 -9.60 8.85 -0.89
C PHE A 263 -10.26 7.56 -1.38
N GLU A 264 -10.03 7.17 -2.63
CA GLU A 264 -10.72 6.02 -3.23
C GLU A 264 -9.91 4.72 -3.15
N CYS A 265 -8.58 4.76 -3.35
CA CYS A 265 -7.79 3.54 -3.35
C CYS A 265 -7.80 2.81 -1.99
N PHE A 266 -7.85 3.58 -0.89
CA PHE A 266 -7.92 3.03 0.46
C PHE A 266 -8.99 3.77 1.28
N PRO A 267 -10.28 3.56 0.98
CA PRO A 267 -11.38 4.34 1.54
C PRO A 267 -11.49 4.22 3.07
N GLY A 268 -11.02 3.12 3.66
CA GLY A 268 -10.91 3.01 5.11
C GLY A 268 -9.98 4.05 5.74
N ALA A 269 -8.89 4.40 5.09
CA ALA A 269 -7.98 5.47 5.55
C ALA A 269 -8.66 6.84 5.43
N ALA A 270 -9.33 7.09 4.32
CA ALA A 270 -10.12 8.30 4.10
C ALA A 270 -11.26 8.45 5.12
N ALA A 271 -11.97 7.36 5.38
CA ALA A 271 -13.05 7.32 6.38
C ALA A 271 -12.54 7.64 7.80
N LEU A 272 -11.39 7.07 8.19
CA LEU A 272 -10.78 7.35 9.50
C LEU A 272 -10.38 8.83 9.63
N ALA A 273 -9.75 9.40 8.60
CA ALA A 273 -9.36 10.81 8.60
C ALA A 273 -10.58 11.74 8.60
N SER A 274 -11.61 11.41 7.83
CA SER A 274 -12.89 12.15 7.77
C SER A 274 -13.62 12.11 9.12
N ALA A 275 -13.71 10.93 9.74
CA ALA A 275 -14.27 10.78 11.08
C ALA A 275 -13.50 11.61 12.13
N GLY A 276 -12.16 11.66 12.01
CA GLY A 276 -11.33 12.52 12.82
C GLY A 276 -11.65 14.01 12.64
N CYS A 277 -11.79 14.47 11.42
CA CYS A 277 -12.20 15.85 11.11
C CYS A 277 -13.60 16.17 11.67
N LEU A 278 -14.56 15.29 11.45
CA LEU A 278 -15.92 15.44 11.96
C LEU A 278 -15.94 15.50 13.49
N TRP A 279 -15.18 14.62 14.17
CA TRP A 279 -15.02 14.66 15.61
C TRP A 279 -14.51 16.02 16.11
N ARG A 280 -13.53 16.62 15.40
CA ARG A 280 -13.03 17.95 15.75
C ARG A 280 -14.08 19.05 15.58
N LEU A 281 -14.91 19.00 14.56
CA LEU A 281 -16.04 19.92 14.38
C LEU A 281 -17.05 19.81 15.55
N ILE A 282 -17.45 18.59 15.90
CA ILE A 282 -18.38 18.32 17.00
C ILE A 282 -17.79 18.81 18.33
N ARG A 283 -16.55 18.48 18.62
CA ARG A 283 -15.89 18.86 19.88
C ARG A 283 -15.75 20.37 20.05
N ARG A 284 -15.55 21.11 18.96
CA ARG A 284 -15.50 22.58 18.96
C ARG A 284 -16.88 23.24 19.04
N ARG A 285 -17.94 22.46 19.09
CA ARG A 285 -19.32 22.94 19.03
C ARG A 285 -19.55 23.81 17.79
N THR A 286 -18.95 23.42 16.65
CA THR A 286 -19.22 24.07 15.37
C THR A 286 -20.73 24.00 15.11
N PRO A 287 -21.37 25.07 14.58
CA PRO A 287 -22.79 25.05 14.30
C PRO A 287 -23.24 23.86 13.47
N TRP A 288 -24.37 23.27 13.83
CA TRP A 288 -24.86 22.02 13.23
C TRP A 288 -25.11 22.15 11.72
N PHE A 289 -25.48 23.33 11.25
CA PHE A 289 -25.70 23.61 9.82
C PHE A 289 -24.42 23.59 8.99
N LEU A 290 -23.23 23.59 9.59
CA LEU A 290 -21.93 23.35 8.94
C LEU A 290 -21.46 21.92 9.18
N THR A 291 -21.66 21.39 10.38
CA THR A 291 -21.18 20.06 10.78
C THR A 291 -21.92 18.94 10.04
N ILE A 292 -23.26 19.06 9.92
CA ILE A 292 -24.07 18.02 9.27
C ILE A 292 -23.77 17.93 7.76
N PRO A 293 -23.79 19.01 6.95
CA PRO A 293 -23.44 18.91 5.53
C PRO A 293 -22.02 18.40 5.29
N ALA A 294 -21.05 18.85 6.09
CA ALA A 294 -19.68 18.34 5.98
C ALA A 294 -19.59 16.84 6.29
N GLY A 295 -20.28 16.39 7.35
CA GLY A 295 -20.34 14.97 7.71
C GLY A 295 -21.03 14.11 6.66
N LEU A 296 -22.16 14.57 6.12
CA LEU A 296 -22.89 13.89 5.05
C LEU A 296 -22.05 13.78 3.77
N TRP A 297 -21.36 14.87 3.40
CA TRP A 297 -20.44 14.83 2.25
C TRP A 297 -19.31 13.83 2.47
N MET A 298 -18.61 13.90 3.60
CA MET A 298 -17.50 13.01 3.91
C MET A 298 -17.94 11.54 3.92
N ALA A 299 -19.10 11.24 4.50
CA ALA A 299 -19.65 9.89 4.53
C ALA A 299 -20.05 9.41 3.13
N TYR A 300 -20.76 10.25 2.36
CA TYR A 300 -21.16 9.95 0.99
C TYR A 300 -19.95 9.68 0.10
N TYR A 301 -18.94 10.57 0.14
CA TYR A 301 -17.76 10.43 -0.71
C TYR A 301 -16.97 9.15 -0.41
N CYS A 302 -16.79 8.80 0.87
CA CYS A 302 -16.12 7.55 1.26
C CYS A 302 -16.93 6.30 0.87
N ALA A 303 -18.25 6.32 1.08
CA ALA A 303 -19.11 5.19 0.73
C ALA A 303 -19.18 4.98 -0.80
N GLN A 304 -19.33 6.06 -1.56
CA GLN A 304 -19.39 6.01 -3.01
C GLN A 304 -18.08 5.48 -3.62
N ASN A 305 -16.93 5.91 -3.11
CA ASN A 305 -15.63 5.38 -3.55
C ASN A 305 -15.51 3.89 -3.30
N TRP A 306 -15.91 3.45 -2.11
CA TRP A 306 -15.85 2.03 -1.76
C TRP A 306 -16.77 1.17 -2.65
N LEU A 307 -17.99 1.62 -2.90
CA LEU A 307 -18.94 0.95 -3.79
C LEU A 307 -18.42 0.90 -5.23
N TYR A 308 -17.94 2.02 -5.75
CA TYR A 308 -17.44 2.13 -7.13
C TYR A 308 -16.26 1.17 -7.39
N LEU A 309 -15.25 1.15 -6.50
CA LEU A 309 -14.06 0.33 -6.70
C LEU A 309 -14.27 -1.16 -6.42
N ASN A 310 -15.30 -1.53 -5.68
CA ASN A 310 -15.70 -2.93 -5.54
C ASN A 310 -16.70 -3.37 -6.61
N GLN A 311 -16.96 -2.52 -7.60
CA GLN A 311 -17.94 -2.78 -8.68
C GLN A 311 -19.33 -3.19 -8.17
N LEU A 312 -19.66 -2.77 -6.96
CA LEU A 312 -20.96 -3.02 -6.36
C LEU A 312 -21.96 -2.01 -6.91
N HIS A 313 -22.48 -2.27 -8.10
CA HIS A 313 -23.51 -1.43 -8.75
C HIS A 313 -24.90 -1.67 -8.11
N LEU A 314 -25.02 -1.40 -6.82
CA LEU A 314 -26.25 -1.63 -6.07
C LEU A 314 -27.46 -0.86 -6.59
N TRP A 315 -27.24 0.19 -7.39
CA TRP A 315 -28.26 1.12 -7.84
C TRP A 315 -28.28 1.30 -9.37
N GLY A 316 -27.73 0.34 -10.14
CA GLY A 316 -27.70 0.42 -11.59
C GLY A 316 -27.01 1.69 -12.11
N GLU A 317 -27.66 2.41 -13.01
CA GLU A 317 -27.11 3.62 -13.66
C GLU A 317 -26.94 4.82 -12.73
N TRP A 318 -27.37 4.77 -11.49
CA TRP A 318 -27.24 5.88 -10.51
C TRP A 318 -25.79 6.16 -10.09
N THR A 319 -24.85 5.31 -10.47
CA THR A 319 -23.41 5.60 -10.36
C THR A 319 -22.90 6.50 -11.50
N TYR A 320 -23.76 6.81 -12.47
CA TYR A 320 -23.40 7.47 -13.72
C TYR A 320 -22.70 8.83 -13.59
N PRO A 321 -23.03 9.74 -12.66
CA PRO A 321 -22.29 10.99 -12.54
C PRO A 321 -20.95 10.83 -11.83
N TRP A 322 -20.61 9.65 -11.26
CA TRP A 322 -19.42 9.49 -10.46
C TRP A 322 -18.10 9.78 -11.19
N PRO A 323 -17.85 9.35 -12.44
CA PRO A 323 -16.63 9.71 -13.15
C PRO A 323 -16.43 11.21 -13.30
N LEU A 324 -17.52 11.98 -13.44
CA LEU A 324 -17.49 13.45 -13.53
C LEU A 324 -17.25 14.12 -12.18
N LEU A 325 -17.77 13.54 -11.11
CA LEU A 325 -17.66 14.08 -9.75
C LEU A 325 -16.38 13.64 -9.02
N ARG A 326 -15.67 12.64 -9.52
CA ARG A 326 -14.51 12.03 -8.89
C ARG A 326 -13.42 13.06 -8.55
N GLY A 327 -12.95 13.81 -9.51
CA GLY A 327 -11.93 14.85 -9.32
C GLY A 327 -12.40 16.03 -8.46
N PRO A 328 -13.49 16.70 -8.83
CA PRO A 328 -14.08 17.78 -8.01
C PRO A 328 -14.44 17.31 -6.59
N GLY A 329 -14.96 16.10 -6.44
CA GLY A 329 -15.28 15.52 -5.14
C GLY A 329 -14.06 15.35 -4.24
N ALA A 330 -12.94 14.87 -4.81
CA ALA A 330 -11.66 14.77 -4.09
C ALA A 330 -11.14 16.14 -3.64
N ALA A 331 -11.27 17.15 -4.51
CA ALA A 331 -10.85 18.52 -4.18
C ALA A 331 -11.71 19.12 -3.05
N ILE A 332 -13.03 18.91 -3.08
CA ILE A 332 -13.94 19.33 -2.01
C ILE A 332 -13.59 18.60 -0.70
N GLN A 333 -13.38 17.29 -0.74
CA GLN A 333 -13.02 16.50 0.43
C GLN A 333 -11.71 17.00 1.07
N LEU A 334 -10.68 17.24 0.25
CA LEU A 334 -9.41 17.79 0.70
C LEU A 334 -9.58 19.20 1.29
N ALA A 335 -10.34 20.08 0.62
CA ALA A 335 -10.59 21.43 1.08
C ALA A 335 -11.33 21.46 2.43
N LEU A 336 -12.34 20.61 2.62
CA LEU A 336 -13.04 20.45 3.89
C LEU A 336 -12.10 19.98 5.01
N MET A 337 -11.28 18.96 4.76
CA MET A 337 -10.30 18.50 5.73
C MET A 337 -9.30 19.61 6.09
N ALA A 338 -8.74 20.29 5.07
CA ALA A 338 -7.82 21.40 5.27
C ALA A 338 -8.47 22.54 6.07
N ALA A 339 -9.70 22.93 5.78
CA ALA A 339 -10.44 23.97 6.51
C ALA A 339 -10.62 23.60 7.99
N VAL A 340 -10.99 22.34 8.29
CA VAL A 340 -11.10 21.84 9.67
C VAL A 340 -9.76 21.94 10.41
N LEU A 341 -8.67 21.59 9.74
CA LEU A 341 -7.32 21.61 10.34
C LEU A 341 -6.79 23.04 10.49
N LEU A 342 -7.00 23.91 9.50
CA LEU A 342 -6.58 25.33 9.54
C LEU A 342 -7.28 26.12 10.65
N THR A 343 -8.55 25.83 10.90
CA THR A 343 -9.33 26.47 11.98
C THR A 343 -9.04 25.87 13.36
N ALA A 344 -8.22 24.80 13.42
CA ALA A 344 -7.85 24.16 14.67
C ALA A 344 -7.01 25.08 15.57
N ARG A 345 -7.37 25.15 16.85
CA ARG A 345 -6.64 25.93 17.89
C ARG A 345 -5.69 25.08 18.73
N GLU A 346 -5.68 23.77 18.51
CA GLU A 346 -4.87 22.80 19.24
C GLU A 346 -3.38 22.92 18.90
N LYS A 347 -2.52 22.66 19.86
CA LYS A 347 -1.06 22.68 19.70
C LYS A 347 -0.58 21.69 18.64
N SER A 348 -1.36 20.64 18.39
CA SER A 348 -1.07 19.61 17.36
C SER A 348 -1.43 20.04 15.92
N ARG A 349 -2.05 21.21 15.72
CA ARG A 349 -2.46 21.71 14.39
C ARG A 349 -1.33 21.65 13.33
N PRO A 350 -0.11 22.15 13.61
CA PRO A 350 0.96 22.10 12.62
C PRO A 350 1.29 20.65 12.18
N THR A 351 1.31 19.71 13.14
CA THR A 351 1.55 18.29 12.86
C THR A 351 0.46 17.70 11.95
N TRP A 352 -0.80 18.01 12.22
CA TRP A 352 -1.92 17.53 11.37
C TRP A 352 -1.88 18.10 9.96
N LEU A 353 -1.56 19.38 9.80
CA LEU A 353 -1.38 20.01 8.49
C LEU A 353 -0.18 19.40 7.74
N LEU A 354 0.93 19.12 8.42
CA LEU A 354 2.08 18.45 7.82
C LEU A 354 1.74 17.02 7.38
N LEU A 355 0.97 16.27 8.17
CA LEU A 355 0.51 14.93 7.79
C LEU A 355 -0.41 14.98 6.56
N LEU A 356 -1.36 15.92 6.50
CA LEU A 356 -2.21 16.08 5.33
C LEU A 356 -1.39 16.48 4.09
N ALA A 357 -0.48 17.43 4.23
CA ALA A 357 0.42 17.84 3.17
C ALA A 357 1.33 16.70 2.70
N ALA A 358 1.84 15.88 3.62
CA ALA A 358 2.64 14.70 3.28
C ALA A 358 1.82 13.65 2.53
N ALA A 359 0.57 13.40 2.93
CA ALA A 359 -0.31 12.47 2.23
C ALA A 359 -0.59 12.90 0.79
N VAL A 360 -0.83 14.20 0.56
CA VAL A 360 -0.98 14.75 -0.80
C VAL A 360 0.34 14.73 -1.57
N GLY A 361 1.43 15.13 -0.91
CA GLY A 361 2.76 15.20 -1.49
C GLY A 361 3.29 13.83 -1.96
N LEU A 362 2.97 12.75 -1.24
CA LEU A 362 3.32 11.38 -1.66
C LEU A 362 2.68 10.99 -3.01
N LEU A 363 1.56 11.59 -3.36
CA LEU A 363 0.89 11.34 -4.64
C LEU A 363 1.35 12.30 -5.74
N ALA A 364 1.78 13.51 -5.41
CA ALA A 364 2.07 14.56 -6.37
C ALA A 364 3.02 14.14 -7.53
N PRO A 365 4.11 13.37 -7.31
CA PRO A 365 5.01 12.94 -8.39
C PRO A 365 4.30 12.08 -9.46
N PHE A 366 3.24 11.36 -9.11
CA PHE A 366 2.51 10.53 -10.08
C PHE A 366 1.65 11.33 -11.06
N ALA A 367 1.44 12.62 -10.80
CA ALA A 367 0.85 13.51 -11.78
C ALA A 367 1.72 13.70 -13.03
N LEU A 368 3.03 13.51 -12.91
CA LEU A 368 3.99 13.62 -14.00
C LEU A 368 4.15 12.32 -14.82
N LEU A 369 3.72 11.17 -14.28
CA LEU A 369 3.95 9.85 -14.87
C LEU A 369 2.66 9.27 -15.42
N ARG A 370 2.71 8.67 -16.64
CA ARG A 370 1.56 8.03 -17.29
C ARG A 370 1.20 6.71 -16.59
N ASP A 371 2.20 5.88 -16.30
CA ASP A 371 2.02 4.49 -15.86
C ASP A 371 2.14 4.37 -14.34
N SER A 372 1.05 4.69 -13.66
CA SER A 372 0.91 4.59 -12.20
C SER A 372 -0.46 4.01 -11.84
N GLY A 373 -0.56 3.38 -10.68
CA GLY A 373 -1.78 2.68 -10.27
C GLY A 373 -2.06 2.79 -8.76
N ALA A 374 -3.10 2.12 -8.29
CA ALA A 374 -3.61 2.21 -6.92
C ALA A 374 -2.54 1.93 -5.84
N ARG A 375 -1.55 1.06 -6.12
CA ARG A 375 -0.42 0.77 -5.22
C ARG A 375 0.35 2.00 -4.78
N CYS A 376 0.42 3.02 -5.65
CA CYS A 376 1.13 4.27 -5.38
C CYS A 376 0.49 5.09 -4.25
N ALA A 377 -0.80 4.88 -3.97
CA ALA A 377 -1.53 5.56 -2.92
C ALA A 377 -1.36 4.92 -1.52
N PHE A 378 -0.73 3.75 -1.40
CA PHE A 378 -0.64 3.02 -0.13
C PHE A 378 0.05 3.83 0.97
N LEU A 379 1.19 4.47 0.68
CA LEU A 379 1.91 5.29 1.64
C LEU A 379 1.09 6.52 2.08
N SER A 380 0.38 7.14 1.14
CA SER A 380 -0.54 8.26 1.44
C SER A 380 -1.68 7.82 2.36
N ALA A 381 -2.24 6.64 2.11
CA ALA A 381 -3.28 6.05 2.95
C ALA A 381 -2.79 5.80 4.38
N VAL A 382 -1.57 5.27 4.55
CA VAL A 382 -0.97 5.07 5.87
C VAL A 382 -0.79 6.41 6.60
N VAL A 383 -0.34 7.46 5.91
CA VAL A 383 -0.22 8.80 6.51
C VAL A 383 -1.60 9.38 6.88
N LEU A 384 -2.64 9.16 6.05
CA LEU A 384 -4.01 9.52 6.39
C LEU A 384 -4.53 8.75 7.62
N MET A 385 -4.17 7.47 7.77
CA MET A 385 -4.50 6.70 8.99
C MET A 385 -3.83 7.30 10.23
N VAL A 386 -2.54 7.72 10.14
CA VAL A 386 -1.86 8.44 11.23
C VAL A 386 -2.59 9.74 11.56
N LEU A 387 -2.99 10.51 10.56
CA LEU A 387 -3.74 11.74 10.74
C LEU A 387 -5.08 11.47 11.43
N GLY A 388 -5.90 10.58 10.89
CA GLY A 388 -7.22 10.25 11.43
C GLY A 388 -7.16 9.74 12.86
N ALA A 389 -6.27 8.81 13.15
CA ALA A 389 -6.06 8.29 14.50
C ALA A 389 -5.57 9.38 15.49
N SER A 390 -4.74 10.33 15.01
CA SER A 390 -4.29 11.47 15.78
C SER A 390 -5.40 12.47 16.08
N LEU A 391 -6.33 12.69 15.12
CA LEU A 391 -7.49 13.54 15.28
C LEU A 391 -8.51 12.96 16.27
N LEU A 392 -8.63 11.66 16.31
CA LEU A 392 -9.50 10.92 17.23
C LEU A 392 -8.86 10.68 18.62
N PHE A 393 -7.70 11.30 18.89
CA PHE A 393 -6.96 11.06 20.13
C PHE A 393 -7.80 11.23 21.40
N ASP A 394 -8.71 12.19 21.45
CA ASP A 394 -9.55 12.48 22.63
C ASP A 394 -10.94 11.81 22.56
N LEU A 395 -11.21 10.99 21.54
CA LEU A 395 -12.47 10.26 21.43
C LEU A 395 -12.58 9.26 22.60
N PRO A 396 -13.64 9.28 23.38
CA PRO A 396 -13.87 8.26 24.38
C PRO A 396 -14.18 6.93 23.67
N TRP A 397 -13.30 5.96 23.85
CA TRP A 397 -13.48 4.62 23.31
C TRP A 397 -14.50 3.86 24.16
N SER A 398 -15.77 3.95 23.79
CA SER A 398 -16.84 3.20 24.43
C SER A 398 -16.71 1.70 24.14
N PRO A 399 -17.23 0.82 25.01
CA PRO A 399 -17.29 -0.62 24.72
C PRO A 399 -17.99 -0.95 23.40
N LEU A 400 -18.99 -0.15 23.02
CA LEU A 400 -19.70 -0.29 21.74
C LEU A 400 -18.79 -0.05 20.54
N LEU A 401 -17.99 1.01 20.54
CA LEU A 401 -17.04 1.29 19.47
C LEU A 401 -15.95 0.23 19.38
N GLN A 402 -15.45 -0.24 20.52
CA GLN A 402 -14.48 -1.34 20.56
C GLN A 402 -15.09 -2.63 20.04
N GLY A 403 -16.33 -2.94 20.44
CA GLY A 403 -17.06 -4.11 19.94
C GLY A 403 -17.30 -4.04 18.43
N ALA A 404 -17.76 -2.91 17.92
CA ALA A 404 -17.96 -2.72 16.48
C ALA A 404 -16.66 -2.88 15.69
N ALA A 405 -15.54 -2.34 16.18
CA ALA A 405 -14.24 -2.50 15.55
C ALA A 405 -13.76 -3.96 15.55
N LEU A 406 -13.98 -4.70 16.63
CA LEU A 406 -13.66 -6.14 16.69
C LEU A 406 -14.52 -6.97 15.76
N VAL A 407 -15.82 -6.67 15.64
CA VAL A 407 -16.72 -7.33 14.69
C VAL A 407 -16.28 -7.05 13.26
N GLY A 408 -15.96 -5.79 12.92
CA GLY A 408 -15.44 -5.42 11.60
C GLY A 408 -14.13 -6.12 11.27
N LEU A 409 -13.20 -6.20 12.25
CA LEU A 409 -11.95 -6.94 12.11
C LEU A 409 -12.20 -8.43 11.86
N ALA A 410 -13.06 -9.05 12.65
CA ALA A 410 -13.38 -10.49 12.51
C ALA A 410 -14.03 -10.78 11.15
N ALA A 411 -15.00 -9.95 10.72
CA ALA A 411 -15.66 -10.10 9.43
C ALA A 411 -14.68 -9.97 8.27
N GLY A 412 -13.84 -8.92 8.28
CA GLY A 412 -12.82 -8.70 7.24
C GLY A 412 -11.79 -9.83 7.20
N LEU A 413 -11.32 -10.28 8.37
CA LEU A 413 -10.37 -11.38 8.47
C LEU A 413 -10.96 -12.69 7.93
N VAL A 414 -12.16 -13.07 8.36
CA VAL A 414 -12.84 -14.31 7.90
C VAL A 414 -13.05 -14.29 6.39
N PHE A 415 -13.50 -13.16 5.85
CA PHE A 415 -13.68 -12.99 4.40
C PHE A 415 -12.39 -13.22 3.63
N HIS A 416 -11.28 -12.57 4.03
CA HIS A 416 -10.00 -12.72 3.33
C HIS A 416 -9.35 -14.09 3.56
N LEU A 417 -9.53 -14.69 4.73
CA LEU A 417 -9.10 -16.08 4.97
C LEU A 417 -9.81 -17.04 4.01
N HIS A 418 -11.13 -16.84 3.80
CA HIS A 418 -11.90 -17.67 2.84
C HIS A 418 -11.41 -17.46 1.40
N ALA A 419 -11.21 -16.19 0.98
CA ALA A 419 -10.70 -15.88 -0.36
C ALA A 419 -9.31 -16.49 -0.59
N TYR A 420 -8.38 -16.30 0.34
CA TYR A 420 -7.03 -16.83 0.21
C TYR A 420 -6.94 -18.35 0.44
N ALA A 421 -7.88 -18.97 1.11
CA ALA A 421 -8.01 -20.42 1.12
C ALA A 421 -8.37 -20.97 -0.27
N ALA A 422 -9.28 -20.30 -1.00
CA ALA A 422 -9.62 -20.66 -2.37
C ALA A 422 -8.40 -20.46 -3.30
N ILE A 423 -7.72 -19.33 -3.21
CA ILE A 423 -6.49 -19.03 -3.97
C ILE A 423 -5.43 -20.12 -3.72
N GLY A 424 -5.16 -20.46 -2.45
CA GLY A 424 -4.14 -21.45 -2.11
C GLY A 424 -4.45 -22.84 -2.65
N ARG A 425 -5.74 -23.29 -2.57
CA ARG A 425 -6.13 -24.58 -3.17
C ARG A 425 -5.90 -24.60 -4.67
N SER A 426 -6.28 -23.54 -5.33
CA SER A 426 -6.15 -23.44 -6.78
C SER A 426 -4.70 -23.35 -7.23
N GLU A 427 -3.83 -22.65 -6.47
CA GLU A 427 -2.39 -22.66 -6.73
C GLU A 427 -1.78 -24.06 -6.57
N ALA A 428 -2.20 -24.82 -5.56
CA ALA A 428 -1.76 -26.19 -5.40
C ALA A 428 -2.16 -27.06 -6.61
N ILE A 429 -3.40 -26.94 -7.09
CA ILE A 429 -3.87 -27.65 -8.30
C ILE A 429 -3.01 -27.28 -9.52
N ARG A 430 -2.74 -25.99 -9.74
CA ARG A 430 -1.89 -25.54 -10.86
C ARG A 430 -0.48 -26.09 -10.78
N GLN A 431 0.12 -26.07 -9.58
CA GLN A 431 1.46 -26.63 -9.38
C GLN A 431 1.49 -28.14 -9.64
N ASP A 432 0.47 -28.86 -9.21
CA ASP A 432 0.33 -30.29 -9.49
C ASP A 432 0.17 -30.58 -11.00
N GLN A 433 -0.63 -29.79 -11.72
CA GLN A 433 -0.81 -29.91 -13.17
C GLN A 433 0.51 -29.63 -13.91
N MET A 434 1.24 -28.60 -13.54
CA MET A 434 2.55 -28.29 -14.11
C MET A 434 3.55 -29.43 -13.84
N ALA A 435 3.60 -29.94 -12.61
CA ALA A 435 4.48 -31.05 -12.26
C ALA A 435 4.14 -32.34 -13.03
N GLN A 436 2.86 -32.65 -13.18
CA GLN A 436 2.40 -33.81 -13.95
C GLN A 436 2.74 -33.66 -15.44
N ALA A 437 2.51 -32.49 -16.05
CA ALA A 437 2.85 -32.23 -17.45
C ALA A 437 4.34 -32.44 -17.72
N VAL A 438 5.20 -31.91 -16.85
CA VAL A 438 6.66 -32.12 -16.93
C VAL A 438 7.03 -33.60 -16.80
N ALA A 439 6.43 -34.32 -15.82
CA ALA A 439 6.72 -35.72 -15.57
C ALA A 439 6.29 -36.64 -16.73
N GLN A 440 5.25 -36.24 -17.47
CA GLN A 440 4.70 -36.98 -18.62
C GLN A 440 5.39 -36.58 -19.94
N GLY A 441 6.24 -35.56 -19.96
CA GLY A 441 6.82 -35.01 -21.17
C GLY A 441 5.76 -34.44 -22.12
N ALA A 442 4.70 -33.81 -21.57
CA ALA A 442 3.61 -33.26 -22.35
C ALA A 442 4.08 -31.99 -23.07
N ASP A 443 3.58 -31.79 -24.30
CA ASP A 443 3.88 -30.62 -25.12
C ASP A 443 3.09 -29.39 -24.65
N GLN A 444 2.05 -29.56 -23.85
CA GLN A 444 1.20 -28.50 -23.33
C GLN A 444 0.82 -28.70 -21.87
N VAL A 445 0.56 -27.59 -21.15
CA VAL A 445 -0.04 -27.60 -19.83
C VAL A 445 -1.29 -26.73 -19.80
N VAL A 446 -2.41 -27.30 -19.32
CA VAL A 446 -3.70 -26.60 -19.21
C VAL A 446 -3.87 -26.13 -17.79
N LEU A 447 -3.98 -24.82 -17.59
CA LEU A 447 -4.08 -24.17 -16.29
C LEU A 447 -5.43 -23.46 -16.13
N PRO A 448 -6.23 -23.81 -15.11
CA PRO A 448 -7.51 -23.15 -14.90
C PRO A 448 -7.30 -21.69 -14.49
N THR A 449 -8.18 -20.82 -14.99
CA THR A 449 -8.30 -19.44 -14.50
C THR A 449 -9.50 -19.40 -13.56
N GLU A 450 -9.27 -19.06 -12.32
CA GLU A 450 -10.19 -19.25 -11.24
C GLU A 450 -11.22 -18.13 -11.08
N GLY A 451 -12.19 -18.43 -10.19
CA GLY A 451 -13.31 -17.60 -9.86
C GLY A 451 -12.96 -16.27 -9.18
N TRP A 452 -13.95 -15.69 -8.51
CA TRP A 452 -13.93 -14.34 -7.92
C TRP A 452 -12.75 -14.06 -6.97
N ALA A 453 -12.24 -15.05 -6.25
CA ALA A 453 -11.16 -14.88 -5.28
C ALA A 453 -9.87 -14.33 -5.91
N TYR A 454 -9.60 -14.64 -7.17
CA TYR A 454 -8.41 -14.14 -7.88
C TYR A 454 -8.42 -12.66 -8.23
N CYS A 455 -9.55 -11.99 -8.03
CA CYS A 455 -9.60 -10.54 -8.08
C CYS A 455 -8.72 -9.89 -7.01
N TYR A 456 -8.25 -10.66 -6.02
CA TYR A 456 -7.31 -10.22 -4.98
C TYR A 456 -5.83 -10.44 -5.33
N CYS A 457 -5.52 -10.96 -6.53
CA CYS A 457 -4.15 -11.18 -7.02
C CYS A 457 -3.91 -10.45 -8.32
N TRP A 458 -2.71 -9.86 -8.49
CA TRP A 458 -2.34 -9.12 -9.68
C TRP A 458 -1.96 -10.07 -10.82
N GLN A 459 -2.45 -9.83 -12.03
CA GLN A 459 -2.06 -10.48 -13.30
C GLN A 459 -1.42 -11.87 -13.17
N ARG A 460 -2.16 -12.83 -12.69
CA ARG A 460 -1.69 -14.18 -12.37
C ARG A 460 -1.30 -15.01 -13.61
N ASN A 461 -1.96 -14.80 -14.73
CA ASN A 461 -1.58 -15.42 -15.98
C ASN A 461 -0.55 -14.53 -16.66
N PRO A 462 0.55 -15.10 -17.19
CA PRO A 462 1.54 -14.32 -17.89
C PRO A 462 0.94 -13.72 -19.19
N SER A 463 1.40 -12.53 -19.55
CA SER A 463 1.27 -12.03 -20.92
C SER A 463 2.26 -12.79 -21.82
N GLN A 464 2.09 -12.68 -23.14
CA GLN A 464 3.02 -13.29 -24.09
C GLN A 464 4.49 -12.91 -23.81
N MET A 465 4.77 -11.64 -23.51
CA MET A 465 6.12 -11.16 -23.18
C MET A 465 6.69 -11.75 -21.88
N ARG A 466 5.86 -12.34 -21.01
CA ARG A 466 6.28 -12.89 -19.71
C ARG A 466 6.14 -14.40 -19.62
N ALA A 467 5.69 -15.05 -20.70
CA ALA A 467 5.48 -16.49 -20.74
C ALA A 467 6.78 -17.27 -20.45
N ASP A 468 7.92 -16.78 -20.95
CA ASP A 468 9.21 -17.43 -20.75
C ASP A 468 9.71 -17.34 -19.32
N TYR A 469 9.54 -16.15 -18.68
CA TYR A 469 9.85 -16.01 -17.26
C TYR A 469 8.96 -16.91 -16.39
N PHE A 470 7.69 -17.08 -16.77
CA PHE A 470 6.77 -18.01 -16.10
C PHE A 470 7.26 -19.46 -16.24
N ARG A 471 7.60 -19.90 -17.49
CA ARG A 471 8.14 -21.26 -17.70
C ARG A 471 9.39 -21.50 -16.88
N GLN A 472 10.38 -20.63 -16.97
CA GLN A 472 11.64 -20.75 -16.23
C GLN A 472 11.39 -20.74 -14.70
N PHE A 473 10.54 -19.86 -14.20
CA PHE A 473 10.27 -19.76 -12.75
C PHE A 473 9.66 -21.03 -12.17
N TYR A 474 8.77 -21.68 -12.94
CA TYR A 474 8.13 -22.95 -12.53
C TYR A 474 8.86 -24.19 -13.04
N GLY A 475 10.02 -24.06 -13.69
CA GLY A 475 10.80 -25.18 -14.20
C GLY A 475 10.12 -25.94 -15.34
N LEU A 476 9.28 -25.26 -16.13
CA LEU A 476 8.63 -25.84 -17.31
C LEU A 476 9.59 -25.81 -18.51
N PRO A 477 9.51 -26.80 -19.43
CA PRO A 477 10.22 -26.76 -20.70
C PRO A 477 9.94 -25.49 -21.50
N ALA A 478 10.95 -24.97 -22.19
CA ALA A 478 10.81 -23.76 -23.00
C ALA A 478 9.83 -23.95 -24.19
N ASP A 479 9.74 -25.16 -24.69
CA ASP A 479 8.86 -25.61 -25.77
C ASP A 479 7.46 -26.02 -25.34
N MET A 480 7.15 -25.95 -24.04
CA MET A 480 5.82 -26.28 -23.52
C MET A 480 4.81 -25.17 -23.83
N GLU A 481 3.70 -25.50 -24.48
CA GLU A 481 2.58 -24.60 -24.67
C GLU A 481 1.83 -24.35 -23.35
N LEU A 482 1.53 -23.09 -23.03
CA LEU A 482 0.71 -22.71 -21.88
C LEU A 482 -0.71 -22.40 -22.33
N VAL A 483 -1.69 -23.14 -21.80
CA VAL A 483 -3.10 -22.95 -22.10
C VAL A 483 -3.81 -22.46 -20.83
N PHE A 484 -4.35 -21.24 -20.85
CA PHE A 484 -5.10 -20.67 -19.75
C PHE A 484 -6.60 -20.67 -20.08
N LEU A 485 -7.37 -21.42 -19.28
CA LEU A 485 -8.81 -21.48 -19.44
C LEU A 485 -9.48 -20.17 -19.02
N PRO A 486 -10.66 -19.83 -19.57
CA PRO A 486 -11.36 -18.60 -19.23
C PRO A 486 -11.80 -18.57 -17.75
N ARG A 487 -11.98 -17.35 -17.24
CA ARG A 487 -12.45 -17.08 -15.88
C ARG A 487 -13.81 -17.76 -15.66
N GLY A 488 -13.93 -18.54 -14.59
CA GLY A 488 -15.15 -19.30 -14.28
C GLY A 488 -14.99 -20.80 -14.45
N SER A 489 -13.84 -21.31 -14.95
CA SER A 489 -13.50 -22.73 -14.85
C SER A 489 -13.43 -23.11 -13.36
N SER A 490 -14.15 -24.14 -12.94
CA SER A 490 -14.32 -24.51 -11.54
C SER A 490 -13.00 -24.98 -10.91
N GLU A 491 -12.71 -24.52 -9.71
CA GLU A 491 -11.59 -24.98 -8.87
C GLU A 491 -11.65 -26.51 -8.54
N LEU A 492 -12.75 -27.15 -8.85
CA LEU A 492 -13.10 -28.49 -8.36
C LEU A 492 -13.04 -29.57 -9.45
N TRP A 493 -12.60 -29.26 -10.68
CA TRP A 493 -12.77 -30.21 -11.76
C TRP A 493 -11.45 -30.88 -12.18
N PRO A 494 -11.38 -32.21 -12.04
CA PRO A 494 -10.29 -33.00 -12.59
C PRO A 494 -10.35 -33.11 -14.12
N GLU A 495 -11.53 -32.88 -14.73
CA GLU A 495 -11.74 -32.87 -16.18
C GLU A 495 -12.34 -31.54 -16.63
N VAL A 496 -11.72 -30.91 -17.62
CA VAL A 496 -12.16 -29.63 -18.15
C VAL A 496 -13.21 -29.86 -19.24
N PRO A 497 -14.46 -29.39 -19.06
CA PRO A 497 -15.48 -29.54 -20.08
C PRO A 497 -15.08 -28.82 -21.38
N GLU A 498 -15.40 -29.45 -22.52
CA GLU A 498 -15.10 -28.92 -23.87
C GLU A 498 -15.63 -27.49 -24.08
N ALA A 499 -16.77 -27.13 -23.47
CA ALA A 499 -17.32 -25.78 -23.51
C ALA A 499 -16.41 -24.71 -22.90
N MET A 500 -15.47 -25.06 -22.03
CA MET A 500 -14.52 -24.12 -21.41
C MET A 500 -13.31 -23.81 -22.28
N TRP A 501 -13.08 -24.58 -23.35
CA TRP A 501 -12.03 -24.27 -24.32
C TRP A 501 -12.38 -23.05 -25.19
N ALA A 502 -13.66 -22.71 -25.26
CA ALA A 502 -14.10 -21.46 -25.91
C ALA A 502 -13.61 -20.26 -25.10
N GLY A 503 -12.64 -19.53 -25.67
CA GLY A 503 -11.99 -18.37 -25.03
C GLY A 503 -10.74 -18.70 -24.21
N ALA A 504 -10.19 -19.91 -24.29
CA ALA A 504 -8.88 -20.23 -23.76
C ALA A 504 -7.79 -19.35 -24.41
N VAL A 505 -6.82 -18.90 -23.58
CA VAL A 505 -5.66 -18.14 -24.05
C VAL A 505 -4.50 -19.12 -24.23
N TYR A 506 -3.98 -19.19 -25.44
CA TYR A 506 -2.84 -20.00 -25.82
C TYR A 506 -1.58 -19.16 -25.88
N LEU A 507 -0.55 -19.57 -25.16
CA LEU A 507 0.78 -18.96 -25.22
C LEU A 507 1.76 -20.00 -25.82
N PRO A 508 2.07 -19.90 -27.13
CA PRO A 508 2.94 -20.85 -27.81
C PRO A 508 4.34 -20.86 -27.21
N PRO A 509 5.12 -21.94 -27.48
CA PRO A 509 6.53 -21.95 -27.14
C PRO A 509 7.27 -20.80 -27.85
N THR A 510 8.39 -20.39 -27.27
CA THR A 510 9.28 -19.41 -27.91
C THR A 510 9.87 -20.03 -29.17
N GLU A 511 9.79 -19.34 -30.31
CA GLU A 511 10.59 -19.67 -31.47
C GLU A 511 12.06 -19.51 -31.04
N SER A 512 12.79 -20.65 -31.04
CA SER A 512 14.20 -20.75 -30.71
C SER A 512 15.10 -20.05 -31.71
#